data_66c8ec23e6afe5298e4b37db7f973fcc
#
_entry.id   66c8ec23e6afe5298e4b37db7f973fcc
#
_cell.length_a   1.000
_cell.length_b   1.000
_cell.length_c   1.000
_cell.angle_alpha   90.00
_cell.angle_beta   90.00
_cell.angle_gamma   90.00
#
_symmetry.space_group_name_H-M   'P 1'
#
loop_
_entity.id
_entity.type
_entity.pdbx_description
1 polymer ?
#
loop_
_entity_poly.entity_id
_entity_poly.type
_entity_poly.pdbx_seq_one_letter_code
_entity_poly.pdbx_strand_id
1 'polypeptide(L)'
;KQLLGSVSRAGFVPAEGAGFCLVMTPTAAQQAGLRPIALIHNTATAWESKLIKTQEMNFGEALIESVRATVAGLDASRDRIHSIYCDINGERYRGEEWGFTCLKLAQYFDDPTGYCSPADCWGDMGAASGALFVGLATQAALRGYASGKRSLLWTSSENGLRTAALLEADVIPSPYRG
;
A
#
# COMPACT_ATOMS: atom_id res chain seq x y z
N LYS A 1 -19.63 -3.24 6.89
CA LYS A 1 -18.59 -2.68 7.77
C LYS A 1 -18.96 -2.91 9.20
N GLN A 2 -17.99 -3.40 9.97
CA GLN A 2 -18.15 -3.59 11.40
C GLN A 2 -17.25 -2.59 12.13
N LEU A 3 -17.85 -1.70 12.94
CA LEU A 3 -17.10 -0.78 13.77
C LEU A 3 -16.48 -1.51 14.97
N LEU A 4 -15.27 -1.11 15.32
CA LEU A 4 -14.63 -1.55 16.54
C LEU A 4 -15.44 -1.04 17.76
N GLY A 5 -15.73 -1.90 18.69
CA GLY A 5 -16.50 -1.55 19.89
C GLY A 5 -16.23 -2.48 21.05
N SER A 6 -16.83 -2.18 22.20
CA SER A 6 -16.64 -2.97 23.44
C SER A 6 -17.07 -4.43 23.33
N VAL A 7 -17.97 -4.74 22.40
CA VAL A 7 -18.52 -6.09 22.17
C VAL A 7 -17.85 -6.78 20.97
N SER A 8 -17.32 -6.02 20.00
CA SER A 8 -16.66 -6.55 18.82
C SER A 8 -15.20 -6.11 18.79
N ARG A 9 -14.29 -7.09 18.86
CA ARG A 9 -12.85 -6.86 18.74
C ARG A 9 -12.36 -6.93 17.30
N ALA A 10 -13.23 -7.31 16.36
CA ALA A 10 -12.95 -7.27 14.93
C ALA A 10 -13.75 -6.13 14.31
N GLY A 11 -13.07 -5.22 13.63
CA GLY A 11 -13.68 -4.04 13.02
C GLY A 11 -12.70 -2.89 12.90
N PHE A 12 -13.16 -1.74 12.45
CA PHE A 12 -12.30 -0.58 12.20
C PHE A 12 -12.79 0.66 12.95
N VAL A 13 -11.90 1.60 13.14
CA VAL A 13 -12.19 2.94 13.62
C VAL A 13 -12.30 3.86 12.40
N PRO A 14 -13.47 4.43 12.11
CA PRO A 14 -13.60 5.38 11.00
C PRO A 14 -12.87 6.68 11.32
N ALA A 15 -12.31 7.30 10.29
CA ALA A 15 -11.69 8.61 10.39
C ALA A 15 -12.03 9.47 9.17
N GLU A 16 -11.71 10.74 9.23
CA GLU A 16 -11.91 11.71 8.16
C GLU A 16 -10.59 12.34 7.77
N GLY A 17 -10.36 12.45 6.45
CA GLY A 17 -9.16 13.06 5.92
C GLY A 17 -9.21 13.19 4.40
N ALA A 18 -8.27 13.96 3.88
CA ALA A 18 -8.08 14.14 2.45
C ALA A 18 -6.59 14.06 2.10
N GLY A 19 -6.28 13.48 0.96
CA GLY A 19 -4.94 13.43 0.40
C GLY A 19 -4.95 13.93 -1.03
N PHE A 20 -3.96 14.73 -1.40
CA PHE A 20 -3.80 15.28 -2.74
C PHE A 20 -2.41 15.00 -3.25
N CYS A 21 -2.31 14.42 -4.45
CA CYS A 21 -1.06 14.18 -5.15
C CYS A 21 -1.14 14.80 -6.54
N LEU A 22 -0.12 15.55 -6.92
CA LEU A 22 0.06 15.97 -8.31
C LEU A 22 0.81 14.87 -9.04
N VAL A 23 0.12 14.19 -9.95
CA VAL A 23 0.69 13.11 -10.76
C VAL A 23 0.80 13.59 -12.20
N MET A 24 1.96 13.41 -12.81
CA MET A 24 2.21 13.81 -14.19
C MET A 24 3.24 12.90 -14.86
N THR A 25 3.27 12.92 -16.18
CA THR A 25 4.33 12.22 -16.93
C THR A 25 5.69 12.90 -16.73
N PRO A 26 6.82 12.18 -16.87
CA PRO A 26 8.14 12.79 -16.80
C PRO A 26 8.31 13.97 -17.76
N THR A 27 7.75 13.86 -18.97
CA THR A 27 7.78 14.95 -19.98
C THR A 27 7.03 16.19 -19.49
N ALA A 28 5.83 16.01 -18.90
CA ALA A 28 5.05 17.13 -18.38
C ALA A 28 5.77 17.81 -17.19
N ALA A 29 6.39 17.02 -16.30
CA ALA A 29 7.17 17.55 -15.19
C ALA A 29 8.34 18.39 -15.68
N GLN A 30 9.08 17.90 -16.69
CA GLN A 30 10.18 18.62 -17.30
C GLN A 30 9.72 19.94 -17.94
N GLN A 31 8.64 19.91 -18.72
CA GLN A 31 8.06 21.11 -19.34
C GLN A 31 7.60 22.15 -18.31
N ALA A 32 7.08 21.69 -17.19
CA ALA A 32 6.66 22.56 -16.08
C ALA A 32 7.82 23.04 -15.20
N GLY A 33 9.06 22.60 -15.43
CA GLY A 33 10.22 22.90 -14.59
C GLY A 33 10.14 22.27 -13.20
N LEU A 34 9.34 21.22 -13.03
CA LEU A 34 9.14 20.53 -11.76
C LEU A 34 10.04 19.31 -11.64
N ARG A 35 10.64 19.14 -10.46
CA ARG A 35 11.39 17.93 -10.12
C ARG A 35 10.47 16.95 -9.40
N PRO A 36 10.27 15.74 -9.93
CA PRO A 36 9.54 14.69 -9.22
C PRO A 36 10.21 14.35 -7.88
N ILE A 37 9.41 14.14 -6.84
CA ILE A 37 9.89 13.71 -5.51
C ILE A 37 9.77 12.19 -5.34
N ALA A 38 8.95 11.55 -6.17
CA ALA A 38 8.81 10.11 -6.24
C ALA A 38 8.33 9.71 -7.65
N LEU A 39 8.52 8.44 -8.01
CA LEU A 39 8.07 7.86 -9.26
C LEU A 39 7.09 6.73 -8.96
N ILE A 40 5.97 6.69 -9.67
CA ILE A 40 5.08 5.54 -9.70
C ILE A 40 5.48 4.71 -10.92
N HIS A 41 6.11 3.56 -10.70
CA HIS A 41 6.61 2.70 -11.77
C HIS A 41 5.51 1.87 -12.41
N ASN A 42 4.63 1.33 -11.58
CA ASN A 42 3.56 0.45 -12.04
C ASN A 42 2.38 0.49 -11.07
N THR A 43 1.19 0.29 -11.62
CA THR A 43 -0.06 0.17 -10.86
C THR A 43 -0.90 -0.94 -11.46
N ALA A 44 -1.63 -1.65 -10.62
CA ALA A 44 -2.57 -2.65 -11.08
C ALA A 44 -3.82 -2.69 -10.20
N THR A 45 -4.91 -3.14 -10.81
CA THR A 45 -6.19 -3.34 -10.15
C THR A 45 -6.74 -4.71 -10.50
N ALA A 46 -7.43 -5.34 -9.57
CA ALA A 46 -8.17 -6.57 -9.78
C ALA A 46 -9.47 -6.56 -9.00
N TRP A 47 -10.41 -7.41 -9.39
CA TRP A 47 -11.72 -7.51 -8.74
C TRP A 47 -11.85 -8.85 -8.02
N GLU A 48 -12.07 -8.78 -6.71
CA GLU A 48 -12.39 -9.93 -5.87
C GLU A 48 -13.88 -10.28 -6.02
N SER A 49 -14.14 -11.47 -6.49
CA SER A 49 -15.50 -11.99 -6.66
C SER A 49 -16.10 -12.52 -5.36
N LYS A 50 -15.24 -13.00 -4.46
CA LYS A 50 -15.63 -13.58 -3.16
C LYS A 50 -15.58 -12.51 -2.09
N LEU A 51 -16.65 -11.73 -2.00
CA LEU A 51 -16.73 -10.63 -1.05
C LEU A 51 -16.95 -11.15 0.38
N ILE A 52 -16.60 -10.33 1.36
CA ILE A 52 -16.77 -10.58 2.79
C ILE A 52 -18.22 -11.01 3.19
N LYS A 53 -19.20 -10.55 2.40
CA LYS A 53 -20.62 -10.86 2.60
C LYS A 53 -21.04 -12.20 2.00
N THR A 54 -20.20 -12.82 1.19
CA THR A 54 -20.44 -14.16 0.66
C THR A 54 -19.93 -15.18 1.68
N GLN A 55 -20.57 -16.34 1.75
CA GLN A 55 -20.11 -17.44 2.62
C GLN A 55 -18.94 -18.22 1.99
N GLU A 56 -18.42 -17.78 0.87
CA GLU A 56 -17.32 -18.41 0.17
C GLU A 56 -15.98 -18.04 0.80
N MET A 57 -15.06 -18.99 0.84
CA MET A 57 -13.69 -18.74 1.30
C MET A 57 -12.96 -17.83 0.32
N ASN A 58 -12.49 -16.69 0.81
CA ASN A 58 -11.67 -15.75 0.06
C ASN A 58 -10.19 -16.01 0.37
N PHE A 59 -9.41 -16.32 -0.65
CA PHE A 59 -7.95 -16.54 -0.57
C PHE A 59 -7.14 -15.33 -1.05
N GLY A 60 -7.75 -14.17 -1.21
CA GLY A 60 -7.08 -12.95 -1.64
C GLY A 60 -6.64 -12.96 -3.09
N GLU A 61 -7.34 -13.69 -3.96
CA GLU A 61 -6.94 -13.89 -5.35
C GLU A 61 -6.75 -12.57 -6.09
N ALA A 62 -7.65 -11.62 -5.89
CA ALA A 62 -7.55 -10.32 -6.54
C ALA A 62 -6.40 -9.45 -5.97
N LEU A 63 -6.13 -9.51 -4.66
CA LEU A 63 -4.98 -8.81 -4.11
C LEU A 63 -3.67 -9.42 -4.61
N ILE A 64 -3.57 -10.75 -4.63
CA ILE A 64 -2.41 -11.46 -5.21
C ILE A 64 -2.21 -11.06 -6.67
N GLU A 65 -3.26 -11.00 -7.47
CA GLU A 65 -3.21 -10.62 -8.88
C GLU A 65 -2.72 -9.18 -9.05
N SER A 66 -3.31 -8.22 -8.33
CA SER A 66 -2.93 -6.81 -8.40
C SER A 66 -1.47 -6.59 -7.97
N VAL A 67 -1.03 -7.20 -6.88
CA VAL A 67 0.37 -7.10 -6.44
C VAL A 67 1.30 -7.78 -7.42
N ARG A 68 0.98 -8.98 -7.92
CA ARG A 68 1.79 -9.69 -8.92
C ARG A 68 1.97 -8.86 -10.19
N ALA A 69 0.90 -8.27 -10.71
CA ALA A 69 0.96 -7.42 -11.89
C ALA A 69 1.80 -6.16 -11.63
N THR A 70 1.70 -5.60 -10.42
CA THR A 70 2.49 -4.41 -10.02
C THR A 70 3.98 -4.71 -9.97
N VAL A 71 4.39 -5.90 -9.52
CA VAL A 71 5.81 -6.27 -9.37
C VAL A 71 6.37 -7.04 -10.58
N ALA A 72 5.60 -7.25 -11.64
CA ALA A 72 5.96 -8.11 -12.77
C ALA A 72 7.26 -7.71 -13.49
N GLY A 73 7.68 -6.45 -13.38
CA GLY A 73 8.94 -5.96 -13.98
C GLY A 73 10.16 -6.04 -13.07
N LEU A 74 10.00 -6.50 -11.81
CA LEU A 74 11.10 -6.55 -10.85
C LEU A 74 11.85 -7.88 -10.94
N ASP A 75 13.18 -7.80 -10.83
CA ASP A 75 14.02 -8.96 -10.51
C ASP A 75 14.03 -9.15 -8.99
N ALA A 76 13.35 -10.18 -8.49
CA ALA A 76 13.20 -10.46 -7.07
C ALA A 76 14.54 -10.64 -6.32
N SER A 77 15.65 -10.90 -7.03
CA SER A 77 16.99 -11.02 -6.43
C SER A 77 17.68 -9.68 -6.22
N ARG A 78 17.28 -8.64 -6.95
CA ARG A 78 17.92 -7.31 -6.97
C ARG A 78 16.99 -6.18 -6.61
N ASP A 79 15.73 -6.29 -7.01
CA ASP A 79 14.73 -5.23 -6.96
C ASP A 79 13.75 -5.47 -5.81
N ARG A 80 14.28 -5.45 -4.58
CA ARG A 80 13.48 -5.69 -3.38
C ARG A 80 12.57 -4.50 -3.07
N ILE A 81 11.42 -4.81 -2.51
CA ILE A 81 10.50 -3.84 -1.91
C ILE A 81 10.85 -3.73 -0.42
N HIS A 82 11.16 -2.53 0.02
CA HIS A 82 11.69 -2.25 1.35
C HIS A 82 10.61 -1.83 2.35
N SER A 83 9.51 -1.27 1.85
CA SER A 83 8.41 -0.77 2.69
C SER A 83 7.06 -1.13 2.08
N ILE A 84 6.07 -1.36 2.93
CA ILE A 84 4.71 -1.70 2.52
C ILE A 84 3.76 -0.78 3.28
N TYR A 85 2.89 -0.08 2.57
CA TYR A 85 1.81 0.75 3.14
C TYR A 85 0.48 0.18 2.71
N CYS A 86 -0.41 -0.04 3.66
CA CYS A 86 -1.65 -0.74 3.39
C CYS A 86 -2.83 -0.22 4.21
N ASP A 87 -4.03 -0.56 3.76
CA ASP A 87 -5.28 -0.19 4.41
C ASP A 87 -5.84 -1.29 5.33
N ILE A 88 -4.99 -2.14 5.88
CA ILE A 88 -5.38 -3.02 6.98
C ILE A 88 -5.86 -2.13 8.13
N ASN A 89 -7.09 -2.38 8.62
CA ASN A 89 -7.78 -1.48 9.55
C ASN A 89 -8.42 -2.21 10.75
N GLY A 90 -8.07 -3.49 10.96
CA GLY A 90 -8.68 -4.36 11.96
C GLY A 90 -9.82 -5.23 11.41
N GLU A 91 -10.25 -5.05 10.17
CA GLU A 91 -11.13 -6.00 9.49
C GLU A 91 -10.33 -7.25 9.09
N ARG A 92 -10.78 -8.40 9.57
CA ARG A 92 -10.06 -9.68 9.46
C ARG A 92 -9.67 -10.04 8.03
N TYR A 93 -10.56 -9.81 7.06
CA TYR A 93 -10.33 -10.20 5.67
C TYR A 93 -9.11 -9.52 5.02
N ARG A 94 -8.81 -8.27 5.40
CA ARG A 94 -7.66 -7.53 4.87
C ARG A 94 -6.35 -8.17 5.27
N GLY A 95 -6.24 -8.57 6.54
CA GLY A 95 -5.08 -9.29 7.03
C GLY A 95 -4.95 -10.69 6.45
N GLU A 96 -6.06 -11.41 6.25
CA GLU A 96 -6.07 -12.73 5.61
C GLU A 96 -5.63 -12.67 4.15
N GLU A 97 -6.19 -11.74 3.35
CA GLU A 97 -5.79 -11.55 1.96
C GLU A 97 -4.30 -11.18 1.84
N TRP A 98 -3.79 -10.31 2.74
CA TRP A 98 -2.38 -10.00 2.79
C TRP A 98 -1.52 -11.21 3.16
N GLY A 99 -1.95 -12.01 4.11
CA GLY A 99 -1.29 -13.26 4.48
C GLY A 99 -1.14 -14.22 3.30
N PHE A 100 -2.19 -14.42 2.51
CA PHE A 100 -2.11 -15.22 1.29
C PHE A 100 -1.20 -14.59 0.23
N THR A 101 -1.20 -13.26 0.11
CA THR A 101 -0.29 -12.52 -0.78
C THR A 101 1.16 -12.74 -0.39
N CYS A 102 1.48 -12.68 0.91
CA CYS A 102 2.82 -12.98 1.43
C CYS A 102 3.28 -14.40 1.07
N LEU A 103 2.42 -15.39 1.23
CA LEU A 103 2.74 -16.78 0.88
C LEU A 103 3.12 -16.96 -0.60
N LYS A 104 2.57 -16.15 -1.49
CA LYS A 104 2.75 -16.27 -2.94
C LYS A 104 3.87 -15.39 -3.49
N LEU A 105 4.18 -14.26 -2.83
CA LEU A 105 5.01 -13.20 -3.39
C LEU A 105 6.11 -12.73 -2.43
N ALA A 106 6.40 -13.47 -1.33
CA ALA A 106 7.40 -13.11 -0.32
C ALA A 106 8.77 -12.75 -0.92
N GLN A 107 9.16 -13.38 -2.02
CA GLN A 107 10.45 -13.18 -2.67
C GLN A 107 10.70 -11.75 -3.16
N TYR A 108 9.66 -10.92 -3.30
CA TYR A 108 9.81 -9.53 -3.71
C TYR A 108 10.02 -8.55 -2.55
N PHE A 109 9.82 -8.98 -1.30
CA PHE A 109 9.85 -8.12 -0.12
C PHE A 109 11.07 -8.40 0.76
N ASP A 110 11.65 -7.37 1.37
CA ASP A 110 12.64 -7.55 2.42
C ASP A 110 12.01 -8.17 3.66
N ASP A 111 10.89 -7.61 4.09
CA ASP A 111 10.05 -8.16 5.15
C ASP A 111 8.56 -8.02 4.76
N PRO A 112 7.90 -9.09 4.30
CA PRO A 112 6.48 -9.03 3.94
C PRO A 112 5.55 -8.86 5.15
N THR A 113 6.06 -9.07 6.37
CA THR A 113 5.30 -8.92 7.62
C THR A 113 5.45 -7.54 8.25
N GLY A 114 6.51 -6.80 7.88
CA GLY A 114 6.82 -5.46 8.36
C GLY A 114 6.06 -4.36 7.61
N TYR A 115 4.74 -4.49 7.46
CA TYR A 115 3.92 -3.47 6.80
C TYR A 115 3.55 -2.32 7.75
N CYS A 116 3.36 -1.14 7.18
CA CYS A 116 2.78 0.02 7.83
C CYS A 116 1.27 0.06 7.55
N SER A 117 0.48 -0.02 8.62
CA SER A 117 -0.97 0.14 8.60
C SER A 117 -1.33 1.46 9.29
N PRO A 118 -1.43 2.58 8.56
CA PRO A 118 -1.67 3.88 9.18
C PRO A 118 -3.02 3.98 9.90
N ALA A 119 -3.97 3.11 9.58
CA ALA A 119 -5.24 3.03 10.26
C ALA A 119 -5.12 2.75 11.78
N ASP A 120 -4.01 2.15 12.21
CA ASP A 120 -3.71 1.92 13.63
C ASP A 120 -3.46 3.22 14.40
N CYS A 121 -3.05 4.28 13.69
CA CYS A 121 -2.74 5.58 14.29
C CYS A 121 -3.84 6.61 14.07
N TRP A 122 -4.41 6.67 12.87
CA TRP A 122 -5.35 7.74 12.49
C TRP A 122 -6.74 7.24 12.11
N GLY A 123 -6.98 5.92 12.16
CA GLY A 123 -8.23 5.31 11.72
C GLY A 123 -8.32 5.09 10.21
N ASP A 124 -9.44 4.51 9.76
CA ASP A 124 -9.68 4.22 8.35
C ASP A 124 -10.12 5.49 7.61
N MET A 125 -9.27 5.96 6.71
CA MET A 125 -9.48 7.14 5.86
C MET A 125 -10.23 6.82 4.56
N GLY A 126 -10.59 5.56 4.32
CA GLY A 126 -11.34 5.14 3.14
C GLY A 126 -10.64 5.53 1.83
N ALA A 127 -11.35 6.23 0.95
CA ALA A 127 -10.85 6.61 -0.37
C ALA A 127 -9.62 7.53 -0.35
N ALA A 128 -9.33 8.22 0.76
CA ALA A 128 -8.16 9.08 0.89
C ALA A 128 -6.86 8.28 1.11
N SER A 129 -6.94 7.00 1.50
CA SER A 129 -5.80 6.18 1.92
C SER A 129 -4.69 6.13 0.86
N GLY A 130 -5.03 5.94 -0.42
CA GLY A 130 -4.03 5.85 -1.49
C GLY A 130 -3.14 7.10 -1.59
N ALA A 131 -3.73 8.29 -1.62
CA ALA A 131 -2.99 9.55 -1.69
C ALA A 131 -2.17 9.79 -0.40
N LEU A 132 -2.72 9.43 0.76
CA LEU A 132 -2.02 9.53 2.04
C LEU A 132 -0.83 8.58 2.12
N PHE A 133 -0.92 7.36 1.57
CA PHE A 133 0.19 6.42 1.52
C PHE A 133 1.32 6.92 0.62
N VAL A 134 1.00 7.51 -0.53
CA VAL A 134 2.01 8.20 -1.36
C VAL A 134 2.72 9.28 -0.55
N GLY A 135 1.97 10.10 0.17
CA GLY A 135 2.52 11.13 1.05
C GLY A 135 3.43 10.56 2.13
N LEU A 136 3.01 9.50 2.84
CA LEU A 136 3.80 8.84 3.88
C LEU A 136 5.10 8.25 3.34
N ALA A 137 5.02 7.45 2.26
CA ALA A 137 6.19 6.83 1.65
C ALA A 137 7.21 7.88 1.18
N THR A 138 6.71 8.94 0.55
CA THR A 138 7.54 10.05 0.08
C THR A 138 8.18 10.81 1.25
N GLN A 139 7.42 11.12 2.30
CA GLN A 139 7.95 11.79 3.49
C GLN A 139 8.97 10.91 4.24
N ALA A 140 8.74 9.61 4.32
CA ALA A 140 9.70 8.68 4.92
C ALA A 140 11.03 8.69 4.16
N ALA A 141 11.00 8.70 2.83
CA ALA A 141 12.20 8.81 2.00
C ALA A 141 12.92 10.15 2.17
N LEU A 142 12.19 11.27 2.07
CA LEU A 142 12.75 12.62 2.20
C LEU A 142 13.36 12.89 3.58
N ARG A 143 12.85 12.24 4.63
CA ARG A 143 13.35 12.40 6.01
C ARG A 143 14.33 11.31 6.43
N GLY A 144 14.68 10.40 5.53
CA GLY A 144 15.62 9.31 5.81
C GLY A 144 15.08 8.22 6.73
N TYR A 145 13.76 8.08 6.89
CA TYR A 145 13.13 7.03 7.70
C TYR A 145 12.80 5.79 6.89
N ALA A 146 12.73 5.90 5.56
CA ALA A 146 12.47 4.75 4.71
C ALA A 146 13.58 3.70 4.83
N SER A 147 13.20 2.42 4.82
CA SER A 147 14.15 1.30 4.86
C SER A 147 14.92 1.15 3.54
N GLY A 148 14.40 1.70 2.45
CA GLY A 148 14.99 1.74 1.14
C GLY A 148 14.08 2.48 0.15
N LYS A 149 14.43 2.47 -1.12
CA LYS A 149 13.82 3.37 -2.10
C LYS A 149 12.45 2.90 -2.64
N ARG A 150 12.15 1.59 -2.58
CA ARG A 150 10.92 1.04 -3.16
C ARG A 150 9.88 0.74 -2.09
N SER A 151 8.66 1.19 -2.35
CA SER A 151 7.50 0.95 -1.49
C SER A 151 6.37 0.35 -2.29
N LEU A 152 5.73 -0.70 -1.77
CA LEU A 152 4.44 -1.17 -2.24
C LEU A 152 3.34 -0.44 -1.48
N LEU A 153 2.39 0.11 -2.22
CA LEU A 153 1.15 0.66 -1.68
C LEU A 153 0.00 -0.22 -2.14
N TRP A 154 -0.88 -0.65 -1.23
CA TRP A 154 -2.07 -1.37 -1.65
C TRP A 154 -3.31 -0.99 -0.84
N THR A 155 -4.47 -1.07 -1.49
CA THR A 155 -5.76 -0.77 -0.88
C THR A 155 -6.83 -1.75 -1.33
N SER A 156 -7.82 -1.95 -0.48
CA SER A 156 -8.96 -2.84 -0.69
C SER A 156 -10.28 -2.10 -0.51
N SER A 157 -11.23 -2.37 -1.39
CA SER A 157 -12.60 -1.87 -1.24
C SER A 157 -13.57 -3.00 -0.93
N GLU A 158 -14.60 -2.70 -0.15
CA GLU A 158 -15.66 -3.68 0.17
C GLU A 158 -16.42 -4.21 -1.04
N ASN A 159 -16.46 -3.44 -2.12
CA ASN A 159 -17.10 -3.85 -3.37
C ASN A 159 -16.25 -4.83 -4.20
N GLY A 160 -15.06 -5.21 -3.71
CA GLY A 160 -14.19 -6.19 -4.35
C GLY A 160 -12.98 -5.60 -5.07
N LEU A 161 -12.90 -4.29 -5.29
CA LEU A 161 -11.74 -3.70 -5.93
C LEU A 161 -10.51 -3.85 -5.04
N ARG A 162 -9.40 -4.35 -5.61
CA ARG A 162 -8.07 -4.42 -5.03
C ARG A 162 -7.12 -3.65 -5.92
N THR A 163 -6.27 -2.84 -5.31
CA THR A 163 -5.30 -2.02 -6.05
C THR A 163 -3.93 -2.14 -5.44
N ALA A 164 -2.90 -2.06 -6.28
CA ALA A 164 -1.52 -1.98 -5.85
C ALA A 164 -0.76 -0.97 -6.71
N ALA A 165 0.24 -0.33 -6.11
CA ALA A 165 1.15 0.60 -6.79
C ALA A 165 2.57 0.42 -6.29
N LEU A 166 3.54 0.46 -7.20
CA LEU A 166 4.97 0.46 -6.88
C LEU A 166 5.48 1.90 -6.96
N LEU A 167 5.89 2.42 -5.82
CA LEU A 167 6.47 3.75 -5.68
C LEU A 167 7.98 3.64 -5.45
N GLU A 168 8.75 4.48 -6.11
CA GLU A 168 10.18 4.65 -5.87
C GLU A 168 10.48 6.10 -5.52
N ALA A 169 11.18 6.32 -4.40
CA ALA A 169 11.66 7.63 -3.97
C ALA A 169 13.09 7.51 -3.45
N ASP A 170 13.94 8.47 -3.81
CA ASP A 170 15.30 8.49 -3.30
C ASP A 170 15.32 8.78 -1.80
N VAL A 171 15.97 7.90 -1.04
CA VAL A 171 16.11 8.07 0.41
C VAL A 171 17.23 9.07 0.68
N ILE A 172 16.88 10.20 1.27
CA ILE A 172 17.86 11.17 1.74
C ILE A 172 18.50 10.63 3.03
N PRO A 173 19.84 10.58 3.13
CA PRO A 173 20.47 10.14 4.35
C PRO A 173 20.01 10.96 5.56
N SER A 174 19.52 10.28 6.60
CA SER A 174 19.11 10.96 7.84
C SER A 174 20.34 11.46 8.57
N PRO A 175 20.40 12.74 8.99
CA PRO A 175 21.46 13.23 9.83
C PRO A 175 21.49 12.60 11.24
N TYR A 176 20.45 11.84 11.58
CA TYR A 176 20.28 11.22 12.90
C TYR A 176 20.53 9.70 12.92
N ARG A 177 20.94 9.10 11.81
CA ARG A 177 21.40 7.70 11.75
C ARG A 177 22.92 7.70 11.97
N GLY A 178 23.33 7.70 13.21
CA GLY A 178 24.67 7.45 13.69
C GLY A 178 24.65 6.30 14.68
#